data_6c11fb58361f33d088228a2286a32194
#
_entry.id   6c11fb58361f33d088228a2286a32194
#
_cell.length_a   1.000
_cell.length_b   1.000
_cell.length_c   1.000
_cell.angle_alpha   90.00
_cell.angle_beta   90.00
_cell.angle_gamma   90.00
#
_symmetry.space_group_name_H-M   'P 1'
#
loop_
_entity.id
_entity.type
_entity.pdbx_description
1 polymer ?
#
loop_
_entity_poly.entity_id
_entity_poly.type
_entity_poly.pdbx_seq_one_letter_code
_entity_poly.pdbx_strand_id
1 'polypeptide(L)'
;LPLGSASPLDMITRDFNERPLIPWHQTSTGRAGVLTTFVAGSGAQLIPGPPIGIDALSRELFQFDCWGTYDAHMTTSPDLFFSGLRGQGKSYCAKTIAVREIGFGRNIIVQSDRQGEWKAIARAIPGGQVVSPGKGNYLNPFAMPDMSHVTSDEDRRALRQEVLAGRKSAMMALAEAVREPDRPFPLDKDMLSLIDQLIASYGIGPMTLQAAVKRLSDWDWVDSIYSHIHGFEHYRDLAREKASEAARVFSPMVDDGTMSGMFDKESTITLDPTAPIIVFDTSGPVFQDPTLKRVY
;
A
#
# COMPACT_ATOMS: atom_id res chain seq x y z
N LEU A 1 -17.93 50.65 5.72
CA LEU A 1 -16.55 50.50 6.11
C LEU A 1 -15.68 50.79 4.91
N PRO A 2 -14.72 51.74 4.97
CA PRO A 2 -13.85 52.04 3.83
C PRO A 2 -12.99 50.86 3.52
N LEU A 3 -13.00 50.43 2.27
CA LEU A 3 -12.04 49.47 1.71
C LEU A 3 -10.67 50.15 1.72
N GLY A 4 -9.86 49.89 2.74
CA GLY A 4 -8.47 50.29 2.74
C GLY A 4 -7.84 49.68 1.49
N SER A 5 -7.02 50.48 0.78
CA SER A 5 -6.28 50.10 -0.39
C SER A 5 -5.18 49.06 -0.04
N ALA A 6 -5.60 47.80 0.14
CA ALA A 6 -4.67 46.71 0.24
C ALA A 6 -4.07 46.47 -1.18
N SER A 7 -2.77 46.39 -1.28
CA SER A 7 -2.11 46.09 -2.55
C SER A 7 -2.48 44.63 -2.98
N PRO A 8 -2.45 44.34 -4.29
CA PRO A 8 -2.67 42.97 -4.76
C PRO A 8 -1.76 41.92 -4.09
N LEU A 9 -0.57 42.33 -3.65
CA LEU A 9 0.38 41.50 -2.93
C LEU A 9 -0.06 41.21 -1.48
N ASP A 10 -0.76 42.15 -0.82
CA ASP A 10 -1.28 41.96 0.52
C ASP A 10 -2.44 40.94 0.56
N MET A 11 -3.10 40.74 -0.58
CA MET A 11 -4.12 39.69 -0.71
C MET A 11 -3.53 38.27 -0.84
N ILE A 12 -2.33 38.14 -1.38
CA ILE A 12 -1.65 36.85 -1.57
C ILE A 12 -1.01 36.37 -0.27
N THR A 13 -0.62 37.29 0.62
CA THR A 13 0.02 36.97 1.92
C THR A 13 -0.95 36.85 3.08
N ARG A 14 -2.25 37.05 2.86
CA ARG A 14 -3.26 36.84 3.92
C ARG A 14 -3.34 35.38 4.31
N ASP A 15 -3.23 35.16 5.61
CA ASP A 15 -3.39 33.85 6.22
C ASP A 15 -4.76 33.25 5.84
N PHE A 16 -4.75 32.14 5.14
CA PHE A 16 -5.95 31.44 4.67
C PHE A 16 -6.89 31.01 5.79
N ASN A 17 -6.41 31.03 7.04
CA ASN A 17 -7.21 30.69 8.21
C ASN A 17 -8.12 31.81 8.73
N GLU A 18 -7.85 33.06 8.37
CA GLU A 18 -8.61 34.18 8.97
C GLU A 18 -9.80 34.65 8.15
N ARG A 19 -9.78 34.53 6.81
CA ARG A 19 -10.93 34.89 5.96
C ARG A 19 -10.95 34.07 4.67
N PRO A 20 -12.13 33.65 4.22
CA PRO A 20 -12.24 33.06 2.90
C PRO A 20 -11.81 34.08 1.84
N LEU A 21 -11.04 33.62 0.83
CA LEU A 21 -10.58 34.43 -0.31
C LEU A 21 -11.72 35.11 -1.08
N ILE A 22 -12.89 34.51 -0.99
CA ILE A 22 -14.12 35.05 -1.57
C ILE A 22 -15.02 35.49 -0.40
N PRO A 23 -15.34 36.79 -0.29
CA PRO A 23 -16.27 37.25 0.75
C PRO A 23 -17.58 36.50 0.61
N TRP A 24 -18.10 36.04 1.73
CA TRP A 24 -19.41 35.39 1.78
C TRP A 24 -20.49 36.38 1.34
N HIS A 25 -21.11 36.12 0.21
CA HIS A 25 -22.26 36.86 -0.24
C HIS A 25 -23.46 35.94 -0.20
N GLN A 26 -24.45 36.33 0.60
CA GLN A 26 -25.78 35.79 0.41
C GLN A 26 -26.35 36.42 -0.87
N THR A 27 -26.40 35.65 -1.92
CA THR A 27 -27.08 36.07 -3.14
C THR A 27 -28.35 35.24 -3.30
N SER A 28 -29.38 35.85 -3.86
CA SER A 28 -30.58 35.09 -4.18
C SER A 28 -30.28 34.05 -5.24
N THR A 29 -30.94 32.91 -5.18
CA THR A 29 -30.80 31.81 -6.15
C THR A 29 -30.97 32.30 -7.59
N GLY A 30 -31.84 33.28 -7.83
CA GLY A 30 -32.05 33.89 -9.13
C GLY A 30 -30.82 34.68 -9.65
N ARG A 31 -30.14 35.43 -8.77
CA ARG A 31 -28.92 36.17 -9.15
C ARG A 31 -27.75 35.25 -9.37
N ALA A 32 -27.61 34.20 -8.56
CA ALA A 32 -26.62 33.16 -8.78
C ALA A 32 -26.89 32.44 -10.10
N GLY A 33 -28.14 32.13 -10.42
CA GLY A 33 -28.52 31.51 -11.69
C GLY A 33 -28.17 32.35 -12.92
N VAL A 34 -28.36 33.68 -12.87
CA VAL A 34 -28.01 34.60 -13.97
C VAL A 34 -26.49 34.65 -14.17
N LEU A 35 -25.70 34.70 -13.10
CA LEU A 35 -24.24 34.72 -13.19
C LEU A 35 -23.67 33.36 -13.65
N THR A 36 -24.29 32.27 -13.26
CA THR A 36 -23.82 30.94 -13.62
C THR A 36 -24.21 30.52 -15.04
N THR A 37 -25.22 31.11 -15.65
CA THR A 37 -25.65 30.81 -17.03
C THR A 37 -24.52 31.08 -18.05
N PHE A 38 -23.62 32.03 -17.78
CA PHE A 38 -22.51 32.36 -18.68
C PHE A 38 -21.23 31.56 -18.37
N VAL A 39 -21.12 31.01 -17.17
CA VAL A 39 -19.90 30.33 -16.67
C VAL A 39 -20.12 28.84 -16.51
N ALA A 40 -21.31 28.42 -16.15
CA ALA A 40 -21.73 27.04 -16.15
C ALA A 40 -22.28 26.71 -17.54
N GLY A 41 -21.38 26.60 -18.50
CA GLY A 41 -21.67 25.75 -19.63
C GLY A 41 -22.01 24.34 -19.08
N SER A 42 -22.78 23.57 -19.82
CA SER A 42 -22.93 22.14 -19.51
C SER A 42 -21.55 21.64 -19.17
N GLY A 43 -21.37 21.18 -17.96
CA GLY A 43 -20.12 20.55 -17.57
C GLY A 43 -19.99 19.29 -18.38
N ALA A 44 -19.73 19.48 -19.68
CA ALA A 44 -19.50 18.37 -20.58
C ALA A 44 -18.43 17.53 -19.95
N GLN A 45 -18.84 16.42 -19.43
CA GLN A 45 -17.94 15.50 -18.80
C GLN A 45 -17.07 14.94 -19.91
N LEU A 46 -15.88 15.50 -20.05
CA LEU A 46 -14.93 15.13 -21.10
C LEU A 46 -14.35 13.74 -20.88
N ILE A 47 -14.51 13.21 -19.67
CA ILE A 47 -13.93 11.93 -19.26
C ILE A 47 -15.04 11.01 -18.80
N PRO A 48 -15.30 9.92 -19.54
CA PRO A 48 -16.25 8.92 -19.12
C PRO A 48 -15.73 8.20 -17.87
N GLY A 49 -16.62 7.92 -16.93
CA GLY A 49 -16.30 7.23 -15.70
C GLY A 49 -17.57 6.76 -15.01
N PRO A 50 -17.46 6.08 -13.86
CA PRO A 50 -18.63 5.68 -13.12
C PRO A 50 -19.45 6.91 -12.66
N PRO A 51 -20.78 6.83 -12.70
CA PRO A 51 -21.65 7.89 -12.22
C PRO A 51 -21.48 8.05 -10.71
N ILE A 52 -21.14 9.25 -10.25
CA ILE A 52 -20.97 9.55 -8.83
C ILE A 52 -22.22 10.19 -8.25
N GLY A 53 -22.86 11.06 -8.98
CA GLY A 53 -24.04 11.79 -8.54
C GLY A 53 -24.63 12.68 -9.62
N ILE A 54 -25.45 13.62 -9.21
CA ILE A 54 -26.01 14.65 -10.08
C ILE A 54 -25.40 15.99 -9.67
N ASP A 55 -24.83 16.70 -10.63
CA ASP A 55 -24.34 18.04 -10.40
C ASP A 55 -25.49 18.99 -10.00
N ALA A 56 -25.29 19.73 -8.91
CA ALA A 56 -26.35 20.58 -8.37
C ALA A 56 -26.66 21.80 -9.24
N LEU A 57 -25.72 22.24 -10.06
CA LEU A 57 -25.84 23.41 -10.92
C LEU A 57 -26.38 23.05 -12.30
N SER A 58 -25.68 22.14 -13.00
CA SER A 58 -26.07 21.71 -14.36
C SER A 58 -27.22 20.73 -14.39
N ARG A 59 -27.50 20.04 -13.26
CA ARG A 59 -28.46 18.92 -13.18
C ARG A 59 -28.10 17.73 -14.06
N GLU A 60 -26.90 17.69 -14.55
CA GLU A 60 -26.36 16.59 -15.33
C GLU A 60 -25.77 15.51 -14.46
N LEU A 61 -25.57 14.32 -15.03
CA LEU A 61 -24.93 13.21 -14.35
C LEU A 61 -23.45 13.53 -14.17
N PHE A 62 -22.98 13.56 -12.91
CA PHE A 62 -21.57 13.70 -12.60
C PHE A 62 -20.91 12.33 -12.62
N GLN A 63 -19.99 12.13 -13.53
CA GLN A 63 -19.17 10.93 -13.67
C GLN A 63 -17.73 11.29 -13.29
N PHE A 64 -16.97 10.33 -12.81
CA PHE A 64 -15.58 10.55 -12.47
C PHE A 64 -14.79 9.25 -12.52
N ASP A 65 -13.63 9.28 -13.20
CA ASP A 65 -12.60 8.24 -13.20
C ASP A 65 -11.24 8.93 -12.97
N CYS A 66 -10.54 8.55 -11.90
CA CYS A 66 -9.23 9.11 -11.59
C CYS A 66 -8.16 8.72 -12.64
N TRP A 67 -8.25 7.52 -13.20
CA TRP A 67 -7.35 7.09 -14.28
C TRP A 67 -7.67 7.80 -15.59
N GLY A 68 -8.95 7.99 -15.90
CA GLY A 68 -9.36 8.77 -17.07
C GLY A 68 -8.88 10.23 -17.03
N THR A 69 -8.87 10.87 -15.85
CA THR A 69 -8.30 12.22 -15.67
C THR A 69 -6.79 12.24 -15.83
N TYR A 70 -6.10 11.19 -15.38
CA TYR A 70 -4.66 11.03 -15.54
C TYR A 70 -4.29 10.80 -17.02
N ASP A 71 -4.97 9.89 -17.71
CA ASP A 71 -4.73 9.56 -19.11
C ASP A 71 -5.02 10.77 -20.03
N ALA A 72 -5.98 11.60 -19.65
CA ALA A 72 -6.29 12.86 -20.35
C ALA A 72 -5.33 14.00 -19.99
N HIS A 73 -4.27 13.75 -19.20
CA HIS A 73 -3.29 14.74 -18.74
C HIS A 73 -3.90 15.93 -17.96
N MET A 74 -5.06 15.72 -17.34
CA MET A 74 -5.70 16.74 -16.49
C MET A 74 -5.11 16.74 -15.08
N THR A 75 -4.58 15.59 -14.63
CA THR A 75 -3.88 15.41 -13.36
C THR A 75 -2.52 14.76 -13.59
N THR A 76 -1.59 14.98 -12.67
CA THR A 76 -0.24 14.38 -12.73
C THR A 76 -0.19 13.00 -12.04
N SER A 77 -1.25 12.62 -11.33
CA SER A 77 -1.39 11.34 -10.64
C SER A 77 -2.86 10.95 -10.56
N PRO A 78 -3.19 9.65 -10.62
CA PRO A 78 -4.55 9.16 -10.44
C PRO A 78 -4.99 9.09 -8.97
N ASP A 79 -4.33 9.81 -8.08
CA ASP A 79 -4.60 9.79 -6.65
C ASP A 79 -5.88 10.55 -6.29
N LEU A 80 -6.63 10.00 -5.33
CA LEU A 80 -7.81 10.63 -4.75
C LEU A 80 -7.62 10.84 -3.25
N PHE A 81 -7.81 12.06 -2.80
CA PHE A 81 -7.76 12.42 -1.39
C PHE A 81 -9.13 12.87 -0.87
N PHE A 82 -9.64 12.17 0.14
CA PHE A 82 -10.92 12.48 0.78
C PHE A 82 -10.70 13.20 2.12
N SER A 83 -11.09 14.47 2.19
CA SER A 83 -10.98 15.28 3.39
C SER A 83 -12.37 15.73 3.89
N GLY A 84 -12.51 15.89 5.18
CA GLY A 84 -13.74 16.38 5.81
C GLY A 84 -13.88 15.93 7.26
N LEU A 85 -14.88 16.47 7.97
CA LEU A 85 -15.17 16.14 9.35
C LEU A 85 -15.67 14.70 9.51
N ARG A 86 -15.59 14.18 10.74
CA ARG A 86 -16.12 12.86 11.08
C ARG A 86 -17.64 12.82 10.82
N GLY A 87 -18.14 11.73 10.25
CA GLY A 87 -19.59 11.57 9.98
C GLY A 87 -20.08 12.23 8.69
N GLN A 88 -19.24 12.93 7.93
CA GLN A 88 -19.63 13.65 6.70
C GLN A 88 -19.57 12.81 5.42
N GLY A 89 -19.60 11.50 5.52
CA GLY A 89 -19.74 10.61 4.37
C GLY A 89 -18.46 10.33 3.57
N LYS A 90 -17.25 10.70 4.05
CA LYS A 90 -15.98 10.43 3.33
C LYS A 90 -15.82 8.97 2.95
N SER A 91 -15.97 8.07 3.94
CA SER A 91 -15.82 6.62 3.70
C SER A 91 -16.92 6.07 2.81
N TYR A 92 -18.13 6.63 2.89
CA TYR A 92 -19.23 6.28 2.00
C TYR A 92 -18.91 6.67 0.55
N CYS A 93 -18.43 7.88 0.33
CA CYS A 93 -18.03 8.37 -0.98
C CYS A 93 -16.93 7.51 -1.60
N ALA A 94 -15.85 7.24 -0.84
CA ALA A 94 -14.75 6.40 -1.28
C ALA A 94 -15.22 4.98 -1.66
N LYS A 95 -16.06 4.37 -0.83
CA LYS A 95 -16.64 3.04 -1.09
C LYS A 95 -17.56 3.05 -2.32
N THR A 96 -18.35 4.11 -2.48
CA THR A 96 -19.25 4.24 -3.64
C THR A 96 -18.46 4.33 -4.94
N ILE A 97 -17.40 5.15 -4.97
CA ILE A 97 -16.52 5.26 -6.13
C ILE A 97 -15.89 3.90 -6.42
N ALA A 98 -15.23 3.28 -5.44
CA ALA A 98 -14.56 2.00 -5.62
C ALA A 98 -15.49 0.90 -6.15
N VAL A 99 -16.69 0.75 -5.57
CA VAL A 99 -17.65 -0.26 -6.02
C VAL A 99 -18.11 0.00 -7.46
N ARG A 100 -18.28 1.26 -7.83
CA ARG A 100 -18.68 1.63 -9.19
C ARG A 100 -17.56 1.43 -10.20
N GLU A 101 -16.31 1.67 -9.80
CA GLU A 101 -15.13 1.39 -10.62
C GLU A 101 -14.99 -0.09 -10.98
N ILE A 102 -15.44 -1.01 -10.12
CA ILE A 102 -15.51 -2.45 -10.45
C ILE A 102 -16.38 -2.69 -11.66
N GLY A 103 -17.53 -2.00 -11.76
CA GLY A 103 -18.43 -2.08 -12.93
C GLY A 103 -17.78 -1.54 -14.21
N PHE A 104 -16.72 -0.78 -14.11
CA PHE A 104 -15.92 -0.25 -15.22
C PHE A 104 -14.64 -1.08 -15.47
N GLY A 105 -14.53 -2.26 -14.87
CA GLY A 105 -13.43 -3.20 -15.11
C GLY A 105 -12.19 -2.94 -14.27
N ARG A 106 -12.27 -2.13 -13.20
CA ARG A 106 -11.16 -1.89 -12.27
C ARG A 106 -11.17 -2.95 -11.17
N ASN A 107 -9.99 -3.37 -10.75
CA ASN A 107 -9.82 -4.23 -9.59
C ASN A 107 -9.47 -3.36 -8.37
N ILE A 108 -10.11 -3.63 -7.24
CA ILE A 108 -9.93 -2.85 -6.02
C ILE A 108 -9.13 -3.66 -5.00
N ILE A 109 -8.07 -3.07 -4.46
CA ILE A 109 -7.31 -3.66 -3.36
C ILE A 109 -7.42 -2.74 -2.15
N VAL A 110 -8.02 -3.24 -1.08
CA VAL A 110 -8.10 -2.56 0.21
C VAL A 110 -7.00 -3.11 1.11
N GLN A 111 -5.93 -2.36 1.26
CA GLN A 111 -4.73 -2.79 1.97
C GLN A 111 -4.95 -3.01 3.47
N SER A 112 -5.89 -2.29 4.09
CA SER A 112 -6.18 -2.44 5.52
C SER A 112 -7.63 -2.03 5.84
N ASP A 113 -8.43 -3.00 6.26
CA ASP A 113 -9.80 -2.76 6.74
C ASP A 113 -9.86 -2.89 8.27
N ARG A 114 -9.45 -1.83 8.97
CA ARG A 114 -9.40 -1.81 10.45
C ARG A 114 -10.76 -1.84 11.13
N GLN A 115 -11.80 -1.39 10.45
CA GLN A 115 -13.16 -1.30 11.00
C GLN A 115 -14.06 -2.44 10.51
N GLY A 116 -13.57 -3.27 9.59
CA GLY A 116 -14.33 -4.37 9.02
C GLY A 116 -15.47 -3.94 8.09
N GLU A 117 -15.46 -2.69 7.61
CA GLU A 117 -16.52 -2.15 6.77
C GLU A 117 -16.38 -2.57 5.30
N TRP A 118 -15.17 -2.76 4.81
CA TRP A 118 -14.90 -3.17 3.43
C TRP A 118 -15.13 -4.66 3.22
N LYS A 119 -14.89 -5.49 4.23
CA LYS A 119 -15.14 -6.93 4.12
C LYS A 119 -16.60 -7.27 3.84
N ALA A 120 -17.54 -6.46 4.33
CA ALA A 120 -18.96 -6.63 4.02
C ALA A 120 -19.23 -6.38 2.54
N ILE A 121 -18.58 -5.38 1.95
CA ILE A 121 -18.66 -5.04 0.52
C ILE A 121 -18.05 -6.16 -0.31
N ALA A 122 -16.84 -6.61 0.02
CA ALA A 122 -16.18 -7.70 -0.71
C ALA A 122 -17.02 -8.99 -0.74
N ARG A 123 -17.66 -9.33 0.38
CA ARG A 123 -18.54 -10.49 0.46
C ARG A 123 -19.83 -10.36 -0.37
N ALA A 124 -20.28 -9.13 -0.60
CA ALA A 124 -21.48 -8.85 -1.40
C ALA A 124 -21.19 -8.85 -2.91
N ILE A 125 -19.93 -8.72 -3.31
CA ILE A 125 -19.53 -8.69 -4.72
C ILE A 125 -19.14 -10.10 -5.16
N PRO A 126 -19.76 -10.67 -6.21
CA PRO A 126 -19.38 -11.97 -6.76
C PRO A 126 -17.88 -12.00 -7.13
N GLY A 127 -17.15 -13.01 -6.64
CA GLY A 127 -15.71 -13.11 -6.84
C GLY A 127 -14.87 -12.21 -5.91
N GLY A 128 -15.48 -11.44 -5.02
CA GLY A 128 -14.75 -10.64 -4.04
C GLY A 128 -14.06 -11.51 -2.98
N GLN A 129 -12.82 -11.18 -2.64
CA GLN A 129 -11.97 -11.91 -1.72
C GLN A 129 -11.71 -11.13 -0.45
N VAL A 130 -11.83 -11.80 0.71
CA VAL A 130 -11.44 -11.27 2.02
C VAL A 130 -10.29 -12.09 2.57
N VAL A 131 -9.19 -11.42 2.82
CA VAL A 131 -7.96 -12.00 3.37
C VAL A 131 -7.83 -11.56 4.81
N SER A 132 -7.86 -12.53 5.73
CA SER A 132 -7.71 -12.28 7.18
C SER A 132 -6.47 -13.02 7.68
N PRO A 133 -5.28 -12.42 7.65
CA PRO A 133 -4.06 -13.07 8.13
C PRO A 133 -4.14 -13.42 9.62
N GLY A 134 -3.44 -14.48 10.02
CA GLY A 134 -3.45 -14.99 11.39
C GLY A 134 -4.48 -16.10 11.63
N LYS A 135 -4.45 -16.71 12.82
CA LYS A 135 -5.32 -17.82 13.22
C LYS A 135 -5.28 -19.03 12.25
N GLY A 136 -4.09 -19.36 11.76
CA GLY A 136 -3.91 -20.44 10.78
C GLY A 136 -4.01 -20.01 9.31
N ASN A 137 -4.29 -18.75 9.05
CA ASN A 137 -4.25 -18.16 7.72
C ASN A 137 -2.91 -17.45 7.50
N TYR A 138 -2.03 -18.09 6.76
CA TYR A 138 -0.69 -17.57 6.47
C TYR A 138 -0.66 -16.91 5.10
N LEU A 139 0.04 -15.80 5.03
CA LEU A 139 0.38 -15.11 3.78
C LEU A 139 1.89 -15.00 3.68
N ASN A 140 2.51 -15.86 2.90
CA ASN A 140 3.96 -15.84 2.72
C ASN A 140 4.38 -14.70 1.76
N PRO A 141 5.06 -13.65 2.24
CA PRO A 141 5.49 -12.54 1.40
C PRO A 141 6.63 -12.93 0.43
N PHE A 142 7.21 -14.12 0.60
CA PHE A 142 8.29 -14.66 -0.24
C PHE A 142 7.78 -15.73 -1.21
N ALA A 143 6.46 -15.94 -1.28
CA ALA A 143 5.87 -16.92 -2.17
C ALA A 143 6.27 -16.64 -3.62
N MET A 144 6.35 -17.72 -4.40
CA MET A 144 6.58 -17.59 -5.82
C MET A 144 5.28 -17.24 -6.55
N PRO A 145 5.35 -16.38 -7.57
CA PRO A 145 4.26 -16.25 -8.51
C PRO A 145 4.05 -17.54 -9.29
N ASP A 146 2.87 -17.72 -9.86
CA ASP A 146 2.59 -18.86 -10.73
C ASP A 146 3.49 -18.84 -11.97
N MET A 147 4.30 -19.90 -12.12
CA MET A 147 5.25 -20.07 -13.21
C MET A 147 4.63 -20.78 -14.44
N SER A 148 3.39 -21.18 -14.39
CA SER A 148 2.73 -21.99 -15.43
C SER A 148 2.72 -21.34 -16.82
N HIS A 149 2.80 -20.01 -16.85
CA HIS A 149 2.75 -19.22 -18.08
C HIS A 149 4.14 -18.89 -18.67
N VAL A 150 5.23 -19.24 -17.97
CA VAL A 150 6.59 -18.89 -18.38
C VAL A 150 7.17 -19.99 -19.26
N THR A 151 7.23 -19.73 -20.56
CA THR A 151 7.67 -20.71 -21.57
C THR A 151 9.07 -20.47 -22.10
N SER A 152 9.57 -19.23 -22.10
CA SER A 152 10.89 -18.90 -22.63
C SER A 152 11.96 -18.81 -21.53
N ASP A 153 13.23 -19.05 -21.91
CA ASP A 153 14.37 -18.91 -20.98
C ASP A 153 14.63 -17.43 -20.62
N GLU A 154 14.26 -16.51 -21.49
CA GLU A 154 14.39 -15.08 -21.27
C GLU A 154 13.37 -14.63 -20.21
N ASP A 155 12.11 -15.04 -20.33
CA ASP A 155 11.06 -14.77 -19.35
C ASP A 155 11.41 -15.38 -17.99
N ARG A 156 12.00 -16.58 -17.97
CA ARG A 156 12.48 -17.21 -16.72
C ARG A 156 13.56 -16.41 -16.03
N ARG A 157 14.49 -15.81 -16.79
CA ARG A 157 15.53 -14.94 -16.22
C ARG A 157 14.94 -13.65 -15.69
N ALA A 158 14.05 -13.00 -16.44
CA ALA A 158 13.37 -11.79 -16.01
C ALA A 158 12.56 -12.04 -14.74
N LEU A 159 11.73 -13.09 -14.71
CA LEU A 159 10.96 -13.49 -13.55
C LEU A 159 11.83 -13.82 -12.34
N ARG A 160 12.97 -14.48 -12.55
CA ARG A 160 13.91 -14.74 -11.46
C ARG A 160 14.41 -13.45 -10.83
N GLN A 161 14.76 -12.44 -11.63
CA GLN A 161 15.20 -11.14 -11.12
C GLN A 161 14.07 -10.44 -10.35
N GLU A 162 12.87 -10.48 -10.87
CA GLU A 162 11.68 -9.92 -10.23
C GLU A 162 11.40 -10.59 -8.87
N VAL A 163 11.42 -11.92 -8.81
CA VAL A 163 11.23 -12.68 -7.57
C VAL A 163 12.30 -12.33 -6.53
N LEU A 164 13.57 -12.27 -6.92
CA LEU A 164 14.66 -11.91 -5.99
C LEU A 164 14.50 -10.48 -5.48
N ALA A 165 14.17 -9.54 -6.36
CA ALA A 165 13.92 -8.14 -5.99
C ALA A 165 12.69 -8.01 -5.08
N GLY A 166 11.60 -8.71 -5.39
CA GLY A 166 10.38 -8.76 -4.57
C GLY A 166 10.64 -9.31 -3.16
N ARG A 167 11.39 -10.41 -3.05
CA ARG A 167 11.80 -10.99 -1.76
C ARG A 167 12.66 -10.03 -0.95
N LYS A 168 13.58 -9.31 -1.59
CA LYS A 168 14.39 -8.30 -0.93
C LYS A 168 13.51 -7.17 -0.41
N SER A 169 12.60 -6.65 -1.23
CA SER A 169 11.65 -5.61 -0.82
C SER A 169 10.76 -6.05 0.33
N ALA A 170 10.25 -7.28 0.30
CA ALA A 170 9.46 -7.85 1.38
C ALA A 170 10.26 -7.98 2.68
N MET A 171 11.50 -8.47 2.60
CA MET A 171 12.39 -8.59 3.76
C MET A 171 12.67 -7.23 4.40
N MET A 172 12.94 -6.21 3.56
CA MET A 172 13.17 -4.85 4.00
C MET A 172 11.92 -4.22 4.64
N ALA A 173 10.75 -4.44 4.03
CA ALA A 173 9.48 -3.96 4.58
C ALA A 173 9.18 -4.60 5.93
N LEU A 174 9.42 -5.91 6.10
CA LEU A 174 9.26 -6.58 7.37
C LEU A 174 10.25 -6.06 8.42
N ALA A 175 11.50 -5.81 8.06
CA ALA A 175 12.51 -5.24 8.96
C ALA A 175 12.10 -3.84 9.43
N GLU A 176 11.62 -3.00 8.54
CA GLU A 176 11.13 -1.65 8.89
C GLU A 176 9.89 -1.70 9.78
N ALA A 177 9.00 -2.66 9.55
CA ALA A 177 7.78 -2.83 10.33
C ALA A 177 8.05 -3.21 11.79
N VAL A 178 9.10 -3.99 12.05
CA VAL A 178 9.51 -4.40 13.42
C VAL A 178 10.45 -3.39 14.07
N ARG A 179 10.81 -2.33 13.35
CA ARG A 179 11.75 -1.33 13.80
C ARG A 179 11.34 -0.73 15.13
N GLU A 180 12.23 -0.83 16.13
CA GLU A 180 12.15 -0.06 17.35
C GLU A 180 12.62 1.39 17.06
N PRO A 181 11.93 2.42 17.59
CA PRO A 181 12.29 3.82 17.33
C PRO A 181 13.75 4.15 17.67
N ASP A 182 14.28 3.51 18.72
CA ASP A 182 15.62 3.75 19.24
C ASP A 182 16.70 2.81 18.68
N ARG A 183 16.29 1.82 17.89
CA ARG A 183 17.19 0.84 17.26
C ARG A 183 16.75 0.57 15.82
N PRO A 184 17.15 1.45 14.88
CA PRO A 184 16.89 1.19 13.47
C PRO A 184 17.59 -0.11 13.03
N PHE A 185 16.98 -0.86 12.14
CA PHE A 185 17.64 -1.98 11.50
C PHE A 185 18.86 -1.46 10.74
N PRO A 186 20.06 -1.96 11.02
CA PRO A 186 21.27 -1.45 10.40
C PRO A 186 21.33 -1.89 8.93
N LEU A 187 21.00 -0.98 8.04
CA LEU A 187 21.10 -1.17 6.60
C LEU A 187 22.49 -0.78 6.08
N ASP A 188 23.51 -1.27 6.73
CA ASP A 188 24.88 -1.15 6.20
C ASP A 188 25.11 -2.11 5.04
N LYS A 189 26.25 -1.94 4.35
CA LYS A 189 26.57 -2.75 3.16
C LYS A 189 26.68 -4.25 3.48
N ASP A 190 27.16 -4.58 4.67
CA ASP A 190 27.37 -5.96 5.07
C ASP A 190 26.05 -6.67 5.36
N MET A 191 25.10 -5.96 6.00
CA MET A 191 23.73 -6.46 6.20
C MET A 191 23.00 -6.64 4.86
N LEU A 192 23.10 -5.67 3.96
CA LEU A 192 22.49 -5.78 2.64
C LEU A 192 23.08 -6.94 1.84
N SER A 193 24.41 -7.13 1.90
CA SER A 193 25.07 -8.26 1.26
C SER A 193 24.61 -9.59 1.84
N LEU A 194 24.48 -9.69 3.16
CA LEU A 194 23.99 -10.89 3.83
C LEU A 194 22.55 -11.23 3.39
N ILE A 195 21.67 -10.24 3.34
CA ILE A 195 20.28 -10.42 2.87
C ILE A 195 20.27 -10.89 1.40
N ASP A 196 21.07 -10.28 0.55
CA ASP A 196 21.18 -10.68 -0.87
C ASP A 196 21.66 -12.13 -1.01
N GLN A 197 22.65 -12.54 -0.23
CA GLN A 197 23.15 -13.93 -0.21
C GLN A 197 22.11 -14.90 0.34
N LEU A 198 21.39 -14.50 1.39
CA LEU A 198 20.28 -15.28 1.95
C LEU A 198 19.22 -15.56 0.88
N ILE A 199 18.74 -14.52 0.21
CA ILE A 199 17.72 -14.63 -0.84
C ILE A 199 18.25 -15.44 -2.02
N ALA A 200 19.48 -15.19 -2.45
CA ALA A 200 20.15 -15.92 -3.53
C ALA A 200 20.28 -17.42 -3.24
N SER A 201 20.46 -17.79 -1.97
CA SER A 201 20.57 -19.19 -1.55
C SER A 201 19.28 -19.99 -1.75
N TYR A 202 18.12 -19.32 -1.73
CA TYR A 202 16.84 -19.92 -2.07
C TYR A 202 16.54 -19.84 -3.59
N GLY A 203 17.14 -18.87 -4.28
CA GLY A 203 16.89 -18.62 -5.69
C GLY A 203 15.40 -18.41 -5.96
N ILE A 204 14.83 -19.22 -6.85
CA ILE A 204 13.38 -19.28 -7.12
C ILE A 204 12.69 -20.43 -6.36
N GLY A 205 13.39 -21.13 -5.48
CA GLY A 205 12.81 -22.19 -4.65
C GLY A 205 11.89 -21.64 -3.54
N PRO A 206 11.22 -22.53 -2.82
CA PRO A 206 10.35 -22.14 -1.70
C PRO A 206 11.18 -21.43 -0.62
N MET A 207 10.69 -20.32 -0.14
CA MET A 207 11.26 -19.53 0.93
C MET A 207 10.16 -19.09 1.88
N THR A 208 10.38 -19.27 3.18
CA THR A 208 9.53 -18.75 4.24
C THR A 208 10.36 -17.93 5.21
N LEU A 209 9.73 -17.05 5.99
CA LEU A 209 10.44 -16.27 7.00
C LEU A 209 11.08 -17.17 8.05
N GLN A 210 10.39 -18.22 8.47
CA GLN A 210 10.89 -19.22 9.42
C GLN A 210 12.17 -19.91 8.90
N ALA A 211 12.15 -20.34 7.63
CA ALA A 211 13.32 -20.94 7.00
C ALA A 211 14.49 -19.95 6.87
N ALA A 212 14.20 -18.69 6.57
CA ALA A 212 15.19 -17.62 6.48
C ALA A 212 15.88 -17.37 7.83
N VAL A 213 15.10 -17.22 8.91
CA VAL A 213 15.62 -17.02 10.27
C VAL A 213 16.46 -18.21 10.72
N LYS A 214 15.98 -19.44 10.45
CA LYS A 214 16.76 -20.66 10.73
C LYS A 214 18.09 -20.68 10.01
N ARG A 215 18.11 -20.27 8.73
CA ARG A 215 19.34 -20.21 7.95
C ARG A 215 20.31 -19.13 8.42
N LEU A 216 19.82 -17.98 8.86
CA LEU A 216 20.63 -16.93 9.48
C LEU A 216 21.27 -17.39 10.80
N SER A 217 20.71 -18.38 11.47
CA SER A 217 21.23 -18.98 12.70
C SER A 217 22.15 -20.18 12.43
N ASP A 218 22.32 -20.58 11.18
CA ASP A 218 23.19 -21.68 10.76
C ASP A 218 24.60 -21.14 10.46
N TRP A 219 25.52 -21.34 11.40
CA TRP A 219 26.89 -20.83 11.30
C TRP A 219 27.67 -21.46 10.16
N ASP A 220 27.43 -22.73 9.83
CA ASP A 220 28.12 -23.39 8.73
C ASP A 220 27.73 -22.75 7.41
N TRP A 221 26.47 -22.37 7.25
CA TRP A 221 26.00 -21.64 6.09
C TRP A 221 26.57 -20.21 6.06
N VAL A 222 26.53 -19.47 7.18
CA VAL A 222 27.07 -18.10 7.26
C VAL A 222 28.55 -18.08 6.92
N ASP A 223 29.32 -19.02 7.45
CA ASP A 223 30.75 -19.14 7.17
C ASP A 223 31.01 -19.49 5.69
N SER A 224 30.16 -20.30 5.07
CA SER A 224 30.29 -20.70 3.67
C SER A 224 30.14 -19.54 2.68
N ILE A 225 29.30 -18.55 3.00
CA ILE A 225 29.04 -17.37 2.14
C ILE A 225 30.32 -16.60 1.87
N TYR A 226 31.13 -16.40 2.91
CA TYR A 226 32.31 -15.54 2.87
C TYR A 226 33.62 -16.33 2.75
N SER A 227 33.59 -17.66 2.67
CA SER A 227 34.74 -18.52 2.62
C SER A 227 35.68 -18.25 1.42
N HIS A 228 35.17 -17.64 0.37
CA HIS A 228 35.93 -17.27 -0.83
C HIS A 228 36.65 -15.91 -0.70
N ILE A 229 36.42 -15.14 0.37
CA ILE A 229 37.05 -13.85 0.59
C ILE A 229 38.43 -14.06 1.23
N HIS A 230 39.47 -13.48 0.64
CA HIS A 230 40.81 -13.54 1.22
C HIS A 230 40.83 -12.81 2.58
N GLY A 231 41.30 -13.49 3.61
CA GLY A 231 41.23 -12.97 4.99
C GLY A 231 39.89 -13.24 5.70
N PHE A 232 39.17 -14.25 5.27
CA PHE A 232 37.87 -14.67 5.80
C PHE A 232 37.79 -14.72 7.33
N GLU A 233 38.89 -15.18 8.01
CA GLU A 233 38.88 -15.27 9.47
C GLU A 233 38.57 -13.92 10.16
N HIS A 234 39.02 -12.82 9.57
CA HIS A 234 38.71 -11.47 10.09
C HIS A 234 37.26 -11.08 9.88
N TYR A 235 36.62 -11.55 8.79
CA TYR A 235 35.22 -11.23 8.46
C TYR A 235 34.22 -12.20 9.06
N ARG A 236 34.65 -13.37 9.50
CA ARG A 236 33.77 -14.43 10.02
C ARG A 236 32.96 -13.96 11.22
N ASP A 237 33.62 -13.33 12.19
CA ASP A 237 32.96 -12.89 13.41
C ASP A 237 31.98 -11.75 13.12
N LEU A 238 32.33 -10.84 12.22
CA LEU A 238 31.43 -9.79 11.75
C LEU A 238 30.21 -10.38 11.01
N ALA A 239 30.43 -11.36 10.13
CA ALA A 239 29.35 -12.03 9.40
C ALA A 239 28.37 -12.72 10.35
N ARG A 240 28.87 -13.42 11.35
CA ARG A 240 28.06 -14.07 12.40
C ARG A 240 27.30 -13.05 13.27
N GLU A 241 27.93 -11.92 13.60
CA GLU A 241 27.28 -10.82 14.32
C GLU A 241 26.09 -10.27 13.50
N LYS A 242 26.30 -9.96 12.20
CA LYS A 242 25.26 -9.46 11.33
C LYS A 242 24.13 -10.48 11.11
N ALA A 243 24.46 -11.75 10.96
CA ALA A 243 23.47 -12.82 10.84
C ALA A 243 22.64 -12.97 12.13
N SER A 244 23.26 -12.90 13.31
CA SER A 244 22.56 -12.93 14.59
C SER A 244 21.65 -11.71 14.76
N GLU A 245 22.11 -10.53 14.34
CA GLU A 245 21.34 -9.30 14.38
C GLU A 245 20.10 -9.38 13.48
N ALA A 246 20.26 -9.85 12.24
CA ALA A 246 19.14 -10.09 11.33
C ALA A 246 18.16 -11.12 11.87
N ALA A 247 18.66 -12.27 12.36
CA ALA A 247 17.82 -13.30 12.95
C ALA A 247 17.01 -12.76 14.14
N ARG A 248 17.62 -11.96 15.00
CA ARG A 248 16.97 -11.34 16.16
C ARG A 248 15.84 -10.37 15.74
N VAL A 249 16.02 -9.62 14.66
CA VAL A 249 15.00 -8.68 14.16
C VAL A 249 13.77 -9.42 13.66
N PHE A 250 13.94 -10.54 12.96
CA PHE A 250 12.84 -11.34 12.42
C PHE A 250 12.27 -12.37 13.39
N SER A 251 12.98 -12.71 14.48
CA SER A 251 12.53 -13.68 15.48
C SER A 251 11.14 -13.41 16.06
N PRO A 252 10.70 -12.17 16.35
CA PRO A 252 9.35 -11.92 16.85
C PRO A 252 8.23 -12.30 15.86
N MET A 253 8.56 -12.47 14.59
CA MET A 253 7.59 -12.82 13.54
C MET A 253 7.49 -14.33 13.30
N VAL A 254 8.37 -15.15 13.91
CA VAL A 254 8.43 -16.60 13.67
C VAL A 254 8.20 -17.37 14.97
N ASP A 255 7.87 -18.64 14.83
CA ASP A 255 7.60 -19.58 15.93
C ASP A 255 6.54 -19.03 16.90
N ASP A 256 6.86 -18.92 18.19
CA ASP A 256 5.97 -18.43 19.24
C ASP A 256 6.11 -16.91 19.48
N GLY A 257 6.68 -16.17 18.55
CA GLY A 257 6.80 -14.73 18.62
C GLY A 257 5.44 -14.02 18.62
N THR A 258 5.42 -12.78 19.09
CA THR A 258 4.19 -11.97 19.21
C THR A 258 3.48 -11.72 17.88
N MET A 259 4.21 -11.83 16.77
CA MET A 259 3.73 -11.60 15.39
C MET A 259 3.70 -12.90 14.57
N SER A 260 3.92 -14.06 15.19
CA SER A 260 3.89 -15.34 14.51
C SER A 260 2.49 -15.69 14.00
N GLY A 261 2.42 -16.59 13.05
CA GLY A 261 1.14 -17.09 12.52
C GLY A 261 0.52 -16.27 11.41
N MET A 262 1.28 -15.32 10.81
CA MET A 262 0.82 -14.51 9.69
C MET A 262 1.70 -14.69 8.45
N PHE A 263 3.03 -14.54 8.60
CA PHE A 263 4.00 -14.45 7.49
C PHE A 263 5.09 -15.51 7.56
N ASP A 264 5.11 -16.31 8.59
CA ASP A 264 6.21 -17.21 8.97
C ASP A 264 6.25 -18.50 8.16
N LYS A 265 5.12 -18.95 7.61
CA LYS A 265 4.96 -20.24 6.93
C LYS A 265 4.49 -20.08 5.49
N GLU A 266 4.37 -21.22 4.79
CA GLU A 266 3.78 -21.25 3.44
C GLU A 266 2.34 -20.68 3.45
N SER A 267 1.98 -19.98 2.37
CA SER A 267 0.66 -19.39 2.24
C SER A 267 -0.42 -20.46 2.28
N THR A 268 -1.38 -20.30 3.19
CA THR A 268 -2.66 -21.03 3.17
C THR A 268 -3.74 -20.24 2.42
N ILE A 269 -3.45 -18.98 2.09
CA ILE A 269 -4.32 -18.08 1.36
C ILE A 269 -3.76 -17.93 -0.06
N THR A 270 -4.59 -18.19 -1.05
CA THR A 270 -4.28 -17.88 -2.45
C THR A 270 -4.96 -16.56 -2.80
N LEU A 271 -4.15 -15.58 -3.24
CA LEU A 271 -4.67 -14.34 -3.79
C LEU A 271 -5.05 -14.57 -5.25
N ASP A 272 -6.29 -14.22 -5.60
CA ASP A 272 -6.74 -14.22 -6.98
C ASP A 272 -6.53 -12.81 -7.58
N PRO A 273 -5.55 -12.63 -8.46
CA PRO A 273 -5.27 -11.32 -9.05
C PRO A 273 -6.41 -10.82 -9.95
N THR A 274 -7.34 -11.71 -10.34
CA THR A 274 -8.50 -11.37 -11.17
C THR A 274 -9.72 -11.02 -10.33
N ALA A 275 -9.66 -11.17 -9.00
CA ALA A 275 -10.76 -10.81 -8.12
C ALA A 275 -11.12 -9.33 -8.27
N PRO A 276 -12.42 -8.99 -8.42
CA PRO A 276 -12.86 -7.61 -8.58
C PRO A 276 -12.55 -6.74 -7.36
N ILE A 277 -12.48 -7.35 -6.18
CA ILE A 277 -12.08 -6.69 -4.95
C ILE A 277 -11.37 -7.67 -4.02
N ILE A 278 -10.22 -7.25 -3.49
CA ILE A 278 -9.48 -7.95 -2.45
C ILE A 278 -9.41 -7.03 -1.23
N VAL A 279 -9.82 -7.53 -0.07
CA VAL A 279 -9.79 -6.78 1.19
C VAL A 279 -8.93 -7.50 2.22
N PHE A 280 -7.91 -6.83 2.69
CA PHE A 280 -7.12 -7.29 3.84
C PHE A 280 -7.82 -6.86 5.14
N ASP A 281 -8.47 -7.81 5.78
CA ASP A 281 -9.21 -7.60 7.03
C ASP A 281 -8.23 -7.52 8.22
N THR A 282 -7.99 -6.30 8.67
CA THR A 282 -7.16 -6.00 9.83
C THR A 282 -8.01 -5.58 11.05
N SER A 283 -9.30 -5.92 11.08
CA SER A 283 -10.21 -5.60 12.18
C SER A 283 -10.06 -6.52 13.39
N GLY A 284 -9.31 -7.62 13.25
CA GLY A 284 -9.10 -8.60 14.31
C GLY A 284 -8.30 -8.06 15.51
N PRO A 285 -8.44 -8.67 16.70
CA PRO A 285 -7.78 -8.20 17.92
C PRO A 285 -6.24 -8.24 17.82
N VAL A 286 -5.69 -9.14 17.02
CA VAL A 286 -4.24 -9.24 16.76
C VAL A 286 -3.70 -7.95 16.17
N PHE A 287 -4.45 -7.29 15.27
CA PHE A 287 -4.06 -6.02 14.66
C PHE A 287 -4.31 -4.79 15.55
N GLN A 288 -4.83 -4.98 16.76
CA GLN A 288 -4.97 -3.89 17.74
C GLN A 288 -3.67 -3.63 18.51
N ASP A 289 -2.71 -4.54 18.45
CA ASP A 289 -1.38 -4.36 19.05
C ASP A 289 -0.67 -3.16 18.38
N PRO A 290 -0.12 -2.22 19.18
CA PRO A 290 0.59 -1.06 18.65
C PRO A 290 1.80 -1.42 17.76
N THR A 291 2.45 -2.55 18.02
CA THR A 291 3.60 -3.04 17.25
C THR A 291 3.15 -3.49 15.86
N LEU A 292 2.04 -4.21 15.80
CA LEU A 292 1.46 -4.67 14.53
C LEU A 292 0.83 -3.57 13.70
N LYS A 293 0.38 -2.47 14.33
CA LYS A 293 -0.14 -1.30 13.60
C LYS A 293 0.87 -0.63 12.67
N ARG A 294 2.16 -0.93 12.81
CA ARG A 294 3.24 -0.41 11.95
C ARG A 294 3.48 -1.30 10.74
N VAL A 295 3.01 -2.54 10.76
CA VAL A 295 3.19 -3.52 9.67
C VAL A 295 2.14 -3.35 8.58
N TYR A 296 1.03 -2.63 8.87
CA TYR A 296 -0.13 -2.48 7.97
C TYR A 296 -0.49 -1.04 7.67
#